data_703c64794e1fbb94d0db31e68fbbf27e
#
_entry.id   703c64794e1fbb94d0db31e68fbbf27e
#
_cell.length_a   1.000
_cell.length_b   1.000
_cell.length_c   1.000
_cell.angle_alpha   90.00
_cell.angle_beta   90.00
_cell.angle_gamma   90.00
#
_symmetry.space_group_name_H-M   'P 1'
#
loop_
_entity.id
_entity.type
_entity.pdbx_description
1 polymer ?
#
loop_
_entity_poly.entity_id
_entity_poly.type
_entity_poly.pdbx_seq_one_letter_code
_entity_poly.pdbx_strand_id
1 'polypeptide(L)'
;MFPLHHLLLLGALLFSAGLLVVITKRNAIMVLLGIELMLNAANLNLVAFNQLYSQQLNGQMFALFVIIVAVCEAAVGLAIVLRVYQYYQTSTPDEVTELKD
;
A
#
# COMPACT_ATOMS: atom_id res chain seq x y z
N MET A 1 3.88 14.16 -21.06
CA MET A 1 4.50 13.19 -20.14
C MET A 1 5.14 13.96 -18.99
N PHE A 2 5.02 13.43 -17.79
CA PHE A 2 5.54 14.12 -16.61
C PHE A 2 7.05 13.96 -16.52
N PRO A 3 7.76 15.00 -16.03
CA PRO A 3 9.20 14.83 -15.78
C PRO A 3 9.47 13.72 -14.77
N LEU A 4 10.57 13.00 -14.99
CA LEU A 4 10.94 11.89 -14.14
C LEU A 4 11.04 12.29 -12.66
N HIS A 5 11.71 13.40 -12.39
CA HIS A 5 11.91 13.81 -11.00
C HIS A 5 10.61 14.21 -10.29
N HIS A 6 9.61 14.71 -11.04
CA HIS A 6 8.32 14.99 -10.45
C HIS A 6 7.61 13.72 -10.03
N LEU A 7 7.69 12.67 -10.83
CA LEU A 7 7.08 11.39 -10.49
C LEU A 7 7.78 10.76 -9.30
N LEU A 8 9.10 10.84 -9.26
CA LEU A 8 9.87 10.31 -8.13
C LEU A 8 9.56 11.07 -6.84
N LEU A 9 9.40 12.39 -6.94
CA LEU A 9 9.06 13.20 -5.78
C LEU A 9 7.67 12.81 -5.25
N LEU A 10 6.70 12.68 -6.16
CA LEU A 10 5.36 12.26 -5.76
C LEU A 10 5.39 10.88 -5.11
N GLY A 11 6.18 9.96 -5.67
CA GLY A 11 6.35 8.64 -5.08
C GLY A 11 6.92 8.71 -3.68
N ALA A 12 7.92 9.57 -3.48
CA ALA A 12 8.52 9.73 -2.15
C ALA A 12 7.52 10.28 -1.15
N LEU A 13 6.69 11.24 -1.58
CA LEU A 13 5.65 11.79 -0.70
C LEU A 13 4.60 10.73 -0.34
N LEU A 14 4.16 9.95 -1.31
CA LEU A 14 3.18 8.90 -1.08
C LEU A 14 3.74 7.82 -0.15
N PHE A 15 4.99 7.41 -0.38
CA PHE A 15 5.62 6.40 0.47
C PHE A 15 5.76 6.91 1.89
N SER A 16 6.19 8.16 2.04
CA SER A 16 6.35 8.75 3.37
C SER A 16 5.03 8.86 4.09
N ALA A 17 3.97 9.27 3.39
CA ALA A 17 2.65 9.35 3.98
C ALA A 17 2.15 7.98 4.40
N GLY A 18 2.35 6.96 3.56
CA GLY A 18 1.96 5.61 3.89
C GLY A 18 2.71 5.06 5.09
N LEU A 19 4.02 5.28 5.12
CA LEU A 19 4.84 4.84 6.23
C LEU A 19 4.40 5.53 7.53
N LEU A 20 4.12 6.83 7.46
CA LEU A 20 3.65 7.57 8.63
C LEU A 20 2.35 6.96 9.16
N VAL A 21 1.42 6.63 8.29
CA VAL A 21 0.16 6.01 8.71
C VAL A 21 0.43 4.66 9.37
N VAL A 22 1.31 3.84 8.77
CA VAL A 22 1.60 2.50 9.30
C VAL A 22 2.16 2.58 10.71
N ILE A 23 3.06 3.53 10.97
CA ILE A 23 3.72 3.60 12.28
C ILE A 23 2.95 4.39 13.31
N THR A 24 1.96 5.20 12.92
CA THR A 24 1.24 6.05 13.86
C THR A 24 -0.17 5.59 14.16
N LYS A 25 -0.81 4.89 13.25
CA LYS A 25 -2.20 4.47 13.44
C LYS A 25 -2.25 3.08 14.05
N ARG A 26 -3.21 2.92 14.95
CA ARG A 26 -3.40 1.64 15.64
C ARG A 26 -4.53 0.82 15.02
N ASN A 27 -5.36 1.44 14.20
CA ASN A 27 -6.46 0.78 13.53
C ASN A 27 -5.92 -0.05 12.35
N ALA A 28 -6.28 -1.33 12.30
CA ALA A 28 -5.77 -2.24 11.27
C ALA A 28 -6.17 -1.81 9.86
N ILE A 29 -7.37 -1.23 9.70
CA ILE A 29 -7.82 -0.75 8.39
C ILE A 29 -6.94 0.40 7.93
N MET A 30 -6.59 1.31 8.82
CA MET A 30 -5.71 2.43 8.49
C MET A 30 -4.30 1.93 8.13
N VAL A 31 -3.81 0.91 8.81
CA VAL A 31 -2.52 0.30 8.48
C VAL A 31 -2.57 -0.29 7.07
N LEU A 32 -3.65 -0.96 6.71
CA LEU A 32 -3.81 -1.47 5.35
C LEU A 32 -3.79 -0.35 4.31
N LEU A 33 -4.46 0.76 4.60
CA LEU A 33 -4.45 1.91 3.71
C LEU A 33 -3.04 2.48 3.57
N GLY A 34 -2.29 2.52 4.66
CA GLY A 34 -0.90 2.97 4.62
C GLY A 34 -0.04 2.10 3.74
N ILE A 35 -0.19 0.79 3.86
CA ILE A 35 0.54 -0.16 3.02
C ILE A 35 0.16 0.03 1.54
N GLU A 36 -1.12 0.28 1.26
CA GLU A 36 -1.57 0.55 -0.10
C GLU A 36 -0.89 1.79 -0.67
N LEU A 37 -0.76 2.86 0.12
CA LEU A 37 -0.04 4.05 -0.33
C LEU A 37 1.41 3.74 -0.64
N MET A 38 2.06 2.92 0.19
CA MET A 38 3.45 2.54 -0.04
C MET A 38 3.61 1.73 -1.32
N LEU A 39 2.68 0.81 -1.58
CA LEU A 39 2.71 0.00 -2.79
C LEU A 39 2.45 0.85 -4.02
N ASN A 40 1.53 1.82 -3.93
CA ASN A 40 1.28 2.74 -5.03
C ASN A 40 2.49 3.62 -5.32
N ALA A 41 3.23 4.00 -4.29
CA ALA A 41 4.48 4.73 -4.47
C ALA A 41 5.49 3.90 -5.25
N ALA A 42 5.61 2.62 -4.92
CA ALA A 42 6.50 1.72 -5.64
C ALA A 42 6.08 1.60 -7.11
N ASN A 43 4.77 1.48 -7.37
CA ASN A 43 4.25 1.44 -8.74
C ASN A 43 4.60 2.71 -9.50
N LEU A 44 4.45 3.85 -8.85
CA LEU A 44 4.77 5.12 -9.48
C LEU A 44 6.24 5.18 -9.87
N ASN A 45 7.12 4.64 -9.02
CA ASN A 45 8.53 4.56 -9.34
C ASN A 45 8.79 3.66 -10.55
N LEU A 46 8.10 2.53 -10.65
CA LEU A 46 8.24 1.65 -11.81
C LEU A 46 7.85 2.35 -13.09
N VAL A 47 6.74 3.09 -13.07
CA VAL A 47 6.30 3.86 -14.23
C VAL A 47 7.31 4.96 -14.56
N ALA A 48 7.80 5.64 -13.53
CA ALA A 48 8.75 6.73 -13.70
C ALA A 48 10.02 6.24 -14.38
N PHE A 49 10.59 5.14 -13.89
CA PHE A 49 11.82 4.60 -14.46
C PHE A 49 11.58 4.03 -15.85
N ASN A 50 10.38 3.54 -16.14
CA ASN A 50 10.08 3.04 -17.48
C ASN A 50 10.12 4.15 -18.53
N GLN A 51 9.96 5.42 -18.14
CA GLN A 51 10.06 6.52 -19.09
C GLN A 51 11.44 6.66 -19.70
N LEU A 52 12.47 6.14 -19.02
CA LEU A 52 13.83 6.14 -19.57
C LEU A 52 13.96 5.21 -20.78
N TYR A 53 13.02 4.28 -20.93
CA TYR A 53 13.01 3.30 -22.00
C TYR A 53 11.61 3.31 -22.62
N SER A 54 11.27 4.42 -23.27
CA SER A 54 9.89 4.68 -23.67
C SER A 54 9.32 3.68 -24.67
N GLN A 55 10.18 2.93 -25.37
CA GLN A 55 9.71 1.93 -26.32
C GLN A 55 9.54 0.55 -25.69
N GLN A 56 9.84 0.42 -24.40
CA GLN A 56 9.66 -0.82 -23.67
C GLN A 56 8.56 -0.65 -22.63
N LEU A 57 7.77 -1.68 -22.44
CA LEU A 57 6.65 -1.63 -21.52
C LEU A 57 6.89 -2.46 -20.27
N ASN A 58 8.13 -2.92 -20.04
CA ASN A 58 8.43 -3.79 -18.91
C ASN A 58 8.08 -3.17 -17.57
N GLY A 59 8.45 -1.88 -17.38
CA GLY A 59 8.14 -1.19 -16.13
C GLY A 59 6.64 -1.04 -15.92
N GLN A 60 5.89 -0.74 -16.98
CA GLN A 60 4.45 -0.59 -16.90
C GLN A 60 3.77 -1.93 -16.66
N MET A 61 4.28 -3.00 -17.28
CA MET A 61 3.74 -4.34 -17.05
C MET A 61 3.98 -4.78 -15.62
N PHE A 62 5.16 -4.51 -15.07
CA PHE A 62 5.43 -4.78 -13.66
C PHE A 62 4.53 -3.97 -12.76
N ALA A 63 4.31 -2.69 -13.10
CA ALA A 63 3.42 -1.84 -12.29
C ALA A 63 2.00 -2.42 -12.27
N LEU A 64 1.50 -2.86 -13.42
CA LEU A 64 0.20 -3.48 -13.49
C LEU A 64 0.13 -4.74 -12.62
N PHE A 65 1.17 -5.57 -12.70
CA PHE A 65 1.24 -6.79 -11.91
C PHE A 65 1.22 -6.45 -10.41
N VAL A 66 1.99 -5.45 -9.99
CA VAL A 66 2.05 -5.05 -8.58
C VAL A 66 0.71 -4.50 -8.12
N ILE A 67 0.00 -3.76 -8.98
CA ILE A 67 -1.33 -3.27 -8.65
C ILE A 67 -2.28 -4.45 -8.39
N ILE A 68 -2.24 -5.46 -9.25
CA ILE A 68 -3.09 -6.63 -9.08
C ILE A 68 -2.78 -7.34 -7.76
N VAL A 69 -1.50 -7.53 -7.47
CA VAL A 69 -1.08 -8.17 -6.22
C VAL A 69 -1.53 -7.33 -5.03
N ALA A 70 -1.36 -6.01 -5.10
CA ALA A 70 -1.74 -5.12 -4.01
C ALA A 70 -3.25 -5.18 -3.75
N VAL A 71 -4.05 -5.19 -4.81
CA VAL A 71 -5.51 -5.29 -4.65
C VAL A 71 -5.89 -6.61 -4.01
N CYS A 72 -5.25 -7.71 -4.42
CA CYS A 72 -5.52 -9.02 -3.84
C CYS A 72 -5.14 -9.04 -2.36
N GLU A 73 -3.98 -8.48 -2.02
CA GLU A 73 -3.53 -8.41 -0.62
C GLU A 73 -4.49 -7.58 0.22
N ALA A 74 -4.94 -6.44 -0.31
CA ALA A 74 -5.87 -5.58 0.39
C ALA A 74 -7.19 -6.30 0.63
N ALA A 75 -7.69 -7.02 -0.36
CA ALA A 75 -8.94 -7.76 -0.23
C ALA A 75 -8.84 -8.83 0.83
N VAL A 76 -7.75 -9.61 0.82
CA VAL A 76 -7.54 -10.67 1.81
C VAL A 76 -7.32 -10.05 3.19
N GLY A 77 -6.50 -9.02 3.28
CA GLY A 77 -6.23 -8.35 4.54
C GLY A 77 -7.49 -7.74 5.15
N LEU A 78 -8.30 -7.09 4.32
CA LEU A 78 -9.55 -6.52 4.79
C LEU A 78 -10.52 -7.61 5.26
N ALA A 79 -10.58 -8.73 4.55
CA ALA A 79 -11.42 -9.85 4.96
C ALA A 79 -10.99 -10.38 6.32
N ILE A 80 -9.67 -10.49 6.55
CA ILE A 80 -9.15 -10.93 7.84
C ILE A 80 -9.51 -9.93 8.94
N VAL A 81 -9.35 -8.64 8.67
CA VAL A 81 -9.67 -7.60 9.65
C VAL A 81 -11.15 -7.62 10.01
N LEU A 82 -12.02 -7.76 9.01
CA LEU A 82 -13.46 -7.82 9.26
C LEU A 82 -13.81 -9.06 10.07
N ARG A 83 -13.16 -10.19 9.77
CA ARG A 83 -13.40 -11.43 10.52
C ARG A 83 -12.98 -11.27 11.98
N VAL A 84 -11.82 -10.66 12.20
CA VAL A 84 -11.34 -10.40 13.56
C VAL A 84 -12.29 -9.45 14.28
N TYR A 85 -12.76 -8.40 13.59
CA TYR A 85 -13.69 -7.46 14.18
C TYR A 85 -14.99 -8.16 14.60
N GLN A 86 -15.52 -9.03 13.74
CA GLN A 86 -16.74 -9.78 14.06
C GLN A 86 -16.55 -10.66 15.28
N TYR A 87 -15.36 -11.21 15.45
CA TYR A 87 -15.06 -12.10 16.54
C TYR A 87 -14.87 -11.35 17.86
N TYR A 88 -14.08 -10.27 17.83
CA TYR A 88 -13.68 -9.53 19.03
C TYR A 88 -14.33 -8.16 19.14
N GLN A 89 -15.04 -7.73 18.10
CA GLN A 89 -15.67 -6.42 18.02
C GLN A 89 -14.66 -5.28 18.18
N THR A 90 -13.46 -5.49 17.62
CA THR A 90 -12.41 -4.47 17.60
C THR A 90 -11.57 -4.63 16.35
N SER A 91 -11.12 -3.48 15.79
CA SER A 91 -10.20 -3.45 14.67
C SER A 91 -8.78 -3.05 15.10
N THR A 92 -8.55 -2.92 16.39
CA THR A 92 -7.26 -2.51 16.93
C THR A 92 -6.46 -3.73 17.33
N PRO A 93 -5.30 -3.98 16.70
CA PRO A 93 -4.51 -5.19 17.00
C PRO A 93 -4.13 -5.31 18.47
N ASP A 94 -3.83 -4.20 19.12
CA ASP A 94 -3.46 -4.23 20.52
C ASP A 94 -4.62 -4.76 21.39
N GLU A 95 -5.86 -4.37 21.06
CA GLU A 95 -7.01 -4.85 21.78
C GLU A 95 -7.24 -6.33 21.55
N VAL A 96 -7.01 -6.80 20.32
CA VAL A 96 -7.12 -8.22 20.03
C VAL A 96 -6.11 -9.03 20.84
N THR A 97 -4.90 -8.52 20.97
CA THR A 97 -3.86 -9.17 21.77
C THR A 97 -4.28 -9.26 23.23
N GLU A 98 -4.85 -8.21 23.78
CA GLU A 98 -5.33 -8.20 25.15
C GLU A 98 -6.46 -9.20 25.35
N LEU A 99 -7.36 -9.30 24.39
CA LEU A 99 -8.49 -10.24 24.49
C LEU A 99 -8.06 -11.69 24.45
N LYS A 100 -6.89 -11.97 23.88
CA LYS A 100 -6.37 -13.34 23.86
C LYS A 100 -5.89 -13.81 25.22
N ASP A 101 -5.46 -12.91 26.03
CA ASP A 101 -4.96 -13.24 27.38
C ASP A 101 -6.08 -13.28 28.38
#